data_598fe02319785afefd56e481051809e0
#
_entry.id   598fe02319785afefd56e481051809e0
#
_cell.length_a   1.000
_cell.length_b   1.000
_cell.length_c   1.000
_cell.angle_alpha   90.00
_cell.angle_beta   90.00
_cell.angle_gamma   90.00
#
_symmetry.space_group_name_H-M   'P 1'
#
loop_
_entity.id
_entity.type
_entity.pdbx_description
1 polymer ?
#
loop_
_entity_poly.entity_id
_entity_poly.type
_entity_poly.pdbx_seq_one_letter_code
_entity_poly.pdbx_strand_id
1 'polypeptide(L)'
;DFKVDWGNEAIKISQKIKALYPRANTTFRSKNLKILKIKVLSIDVIKNENYLFMSNNSRPGIILAVIENEGIIISTKTDPIILLEAKLEGKNISSKKQLIQQLKPSVGEYLSD
;
A
#
# COMPACT_ATOMS: atom_id res chain seq x y z
N ASP A 1 -3.98 -5.11 17.71
CA ASP A 1 -4.66 -4.41 16.65
C ASP A 1 -4.07 -4.80 15.29
N PHE A 2 -4.95 -5.07 14.34
CA PHE A 2 -4.53 -5.52 13.00
C PHE A 2 -4.50 -4.38 11.97
N LYS A 3 -4.77 -3.16 12.39
CA LYS A 3 -4.76 -2.01 11.50
C LYS A 3 -3.34 -1.62 11.10
N VAL A 4 -3.16 -1.31 9.82
CA VAL A 4 -1.89 -0.79 9.33
C VAL A 4 -1.79 0.69 9.68
N ASP A 5 -0.71 1.08 10.33
CA ASP A 5 -0.41 2.49 10.59
C ASP A 5 0.53 3.00 9.50
N TRP A 6 -0.03 3.67 8.50
CA TRP A 6 0.75 4.19 7.37
C TRP A 6 1.74 5.28 7.80
N GLY A 7 1.51 5.89 8.97
CA GLY A 7 2.43 6.89 9.53
C GLY A 7 3.68 6.29 10.18
N ASN A 8 3.84 4.99 10.11
CA ASN A 8 5.03 4.30 10.61
C ASN A 8 6.09 4.20 9.50
N GLU A 9 7.29 3.78 9.88
CA GLU A 9 8.36 3.51 8.91
C GLU A 9 7.98 2.33 8.01
N ALA A 10 8.36 2.39 6.74
CA ALA A 10 8.01 1.36 5.76
C ALA A 10 8.45 -0.05 6.20
N ILE A 11 9.65 -0.16 6.77
CA ILE A 11 10.15 -1.46 7.22
C ILE A 11 9.29 -2.04 8.34
N LYS A 12 8.81 -1.20 9.25
CA LYS A 12 7.94 -1.64 10.34
C LYS A 12 6.57 -2.04 9.84
N ILE A 13 6.04 -1.31 8.86
CA ILE A 13 4.79 -1.69 8.19
C ILE A 13 4.93 -3.07 7.55
N SER A 14 6.02 -3.29 6.83
CA SER A 14 6.30 -4.58 6.19
C SER A 14 6.39 -5.72 7.20
N GLN A 15 7.10 -5.50 8.30
CA GLN A 15 7.23 -6.49 9.37
C GLN A 15 5.88 -6.83 10.00
N LYS A 16 5.05 -5.81 10.26
CA LYS A 16 3.74 -6.00 10.85
C LYS A 16 2.82 -6.82 9.92
N ILE A 17 2.82 -6.50 8.64
CA ILE A 17 1.99 -7.22 7.66
C ILE A 17 2.39 -8.68 7.61
N LYS A 18 3.68 -8.97 7.60
CA LYS A 18 4.18 -10.36 7.60
C LYS A 18 3.81 -11.08 8.89
N ALA A 19 3.97 -10.42 10.04
CA ALA A 19 3.70 -11.01 11.34
C ALA A 19 2.20 -11.29 11.54
N LEU A 20 1.33 -10.44 11.01
CA LEU A 20 -0.11 -10.55 11.20
C LEU A 20 -0.82 -11.28 10.06
N TYR A 21 -0.08 -11.69 9.04
CA TYR A 21 -0.67 -12.34 7.86
C TYR A 21 -1.66 -13.43 8.28
N PRO A 22 -2.86 -13.48 7.74
CA PRO A 22 -3.46 -12.63 6.71
C PRO A 22 -4.40 -11.54 7.26
N ARG A 23 -4.14 -11.02 8.45
CA ARG A 23 -5.08 -10.17 9.20
C ARG A 23 -4.81 -8.67 9.13
N ALA A 24 -3.62 -8.25 8.68
CA ALA A 24 -3.32 -6.83 8.55
C ALA A 24 -4.33 -6.18 7.61
N ASN A 25 -4.89 -5.03 7.99
CA ASN A 25 -5.94 -4.39 7.21
C ASN A 25 -5.89 -2.87 7.33
N THR A 26 -6.60 -2.23 6.43
CA THR A 26 -6.78 -0.78 6.39
C THR A 26 -8.18 -0.48 5.86
N THR A 27 -8.56 0.77 5.80
CA THR A 27 -9.84 1.18 5.23
C THR A 27 -9.61 1.87 3.90
N PHE A 28 -10.35 1.44 2.89
CA PHE A 28 -10.34 2.04 1.56
C PHE A 28 -11.78 2.31 1.12
N ARG A 29 -12.10 3.58 0.92
CA ARG A 29 -13.46 4.02 0.56
C ARG A 29 -14.53 3.43 1.50
N SER A 30 -14.27 3.52 2.81
CA SER A 30 -15.15 3.02 3.88
C SER A 30 -15.31 1.50 3.94
N LYS A 31 -14.51 0.76 3.18
CA LYS A 31 -14.53 -0.70 3.21
C LYS A 31 -13.23 -1.25 3.78
N ASN A 32 -13.32 -2.42 4.39
CA ASN A 32 -12.13 -3.09 4.90
C ASN A 32 -11.31 -3.65 3.73
N LEU A 33 -10.02 -3.40 3.75
CA LEU A 33 -9.07 -3.93 2.77
C LEU A 33 -7.98 -4.67 3.52
N LYS A 34 -7.91 -5.98 3.35
CA LYS A 34 -6.83 -6.78 3.93
C LYS A 34 -5.58 -6.61 3.08
N ILE A 35 -4.49 -6.31 3.74
CA ILE A 35 -3.19 -6.10 3.09
C ILE A 35 -2.40 -7.39 3.22
N LEU A 36 -2.16 -8.08 2.12
CA LEU A 36 -1.59 -9.41 2.14
C LEU A 36 -0.13 -9.44 1.72
N LYS A 37 0.24 -8.63 0.75
CA LYS A 37 1.63 -8.60 0.27
C LYS A 37 2.00 -7.20 -0.16
N ILE A 38 3.11 -6.73 0.35
CA ILE A 38 3.71 -5.46 -0.06
C ILE A 38 5.21 -5.64 -0.29
N LYS A 39 5.82 -4.64 -0.91
CA LYS A 39 7.27 -4.55 -1.04
C LYS A 39 7.68 -3.12 -0.73
N VAL A 40 8.71 -2.96 0.09
CA VAL A 40 9.27 -1.63 0.37
C VAL A 40 10.09 -1.20 -0.85
N LEU A 41 9.82 0.00 -1.34
CA LEU A 41 10.52 0.56 -2.49
C LEU A 41 11.61 1.51 -2.02
N SER A 42 12.79 0.96 -1.75
CA SER A 42 13.96 1.78 -1.47
C SER A 42 14.47 2.40 -2.77
N ILE A 43 15.30 3.43 -2.66
CA ILE A 43 15.87 4.10 -3.83
C ILE A 43 16.66 3.13 -4.71
N ASP A 44 17.27 2.11 -4.11
CA ASP A 44 18.02 1.09 -4.85
C ASP A 44 17.12 0.22 -5.71
N VAL A 45 15.85 0.11 -5.34
CA VAL A 45 14.89 -0.73 -6.06
C VAL A 45 14.19 0.04 -7.17
N ILE A 46 13.71 1.24 -6.87
CA ILE A 46 12.84 1.98 -7.80
C ILE A 46 13.60 2.86 -8.77
N LYS A 47 14.82 3.27 -8.47
CA LYS A 47 15.64 4.17 -9.29
C LYS A 47 14.91 5.46 -9.71
N ASN A 48 13.76 5.72 -9.11
CA ASN A 48 12.95 6.91 -9.38
C ASN A 48 12.84 7.71 -8.09
N GLU A 49 13.69 8.69 -7.95
CA GLU A 49 13.75 9.55 -6.76
C GLU A 49 12.45 10.31 -6.51
N ASN A 50 11.63 10.49 -7.55
CA ASN A 50 10.36 11.21 -7.40
C ASN A 50 9.41 10.49 -6.45
N TYR A 51 9.35 9.17 -6.49
CA TYR A 51 8.47 8.43 -5.57
C TYR A 51 8.93 8.57 -4.12
N LEU A 52 10.23 8.53 -3.88
CA LEU A 52 10.76 8.75 -2.54
C LEU A 52 10.46 10.17 -2.05
N PHE A 53 10.67 11.17 -2.90
CA PHE A 53 10.35 12.55 -2.60
C PHE A 53 8.86 12.70 -2.29
N MET A 54 8.00 12.13 -3.13
CA MET A 54 6.55 12.19 -2.94
C MET A 54 6.13 11.53 -1.63
N SER A 55 6.72 10.38 -1.30
CA SER A 55 6.41 9.69 -0.05
C SER A 55 6.80 10.54 1.16
N ASN A 56 7.99 11.12 1.14
CA ASN A 56 8.49 11.94 2.25
C ASN A 56 7.75 13.26 2.41
N ASN A 57 7.11 13.75 1.35
CA ASN A 57 6.45 15.06 1.33
C ASN A 57 4.93 14.97 1.22
N SER A 58 4.38 13.75 1.31
CA SER A 58 2.95 13.53 1.28
C SER A 58 2.45 13.03 2.64
N ARG A 59 1.16 13.21 2.88
CA ARG A 59 0.52 12.58 4.02
C ARG A 59 0.66 11.06 3.88
N PRO A 60 1.02 10.34 4.97
CA PRO A 60 1.10 8.87 4.91
C PRO A 60 -0.23 8.23 4.49
N GLY A 61 -0.14 7.15 3.73
CA GLY A 61 -1.31 6.43 3.27
C GLY A 61 -1.89 6.95 1.97
N ILE A 62 -1.19 7.84 1.28
CA ILE A 62 -1.64 8.41 0.00
C ILE A 62 -1.21 7.51 -1.16
N ILE A 63 -2.12 7.28 -2.10
CA ILE A 63 -1.78 6.60 -3.35
C ILE A 63 -0.97 7.57 -4.21
N LEU A 64 0.29 7.24 -4.43
CA LEU A 64 1.24 8.06 -5.17
C LEU A 64 1.25 7.73 -6.66
N ALA A 65 1.03 6.47 -6.99
CA ALA A 65 1.06 6.00 -8.38
C ALA A 65 0.37 4.65 -8.49
N VAL A 66 -0.09 4.36 -9.69
CA VAL A 66 -0.63 3.05 -10.06
C VAL A 66 0.26 2.51 -11.17
N ILE A 67 0.96 1.42 -10.90
CA ILE A 67 1.88 0.83 -11.87
C ILE A 67 1.18 -0.36 -12.52
N GLU A 68 0.80 -0.18 -13.79
CA GLU A 68 0.07 -1.19 -14.54
C GLU A 68 0.79 -2.55 -14.46
N ASN A 69 0.03 -3.60 -14.21
CA ASN A 69 0.51 -4.98 -14.08
C ASN A 69 1.40 -5.24 -12.86
N GLU A 70 1.62 -4.27 -12.00
CA GLU A 70 2.48 -4.45 -10.81
C GLU A 70 1.75 -4.19 -9.50
N GLY A 71 1.23 -2.98 -9.28
CA GLY A 71 0.57 -2.67 -8.03
C GLY A 71 0.36 -1.19 -7.79
N ILE A 72 0.10 -0.85 -6.53
CA ILE A 72 -0.28 0.49 -6.11
C ILE A 72 0.78 1.02 -5.15
N ILE A 73 1.40 2.15 -5.50
CA ILE A 73 2.43 2.77 -4.67
C ILE A 73 1.76 3.68 -3.64
N ILE A 74 2.08 3.45 -2.38
CA ILE A 74 1.48 4.14 -1.23
C ILE A 74 2.59 4.79 -0.39
N SER A 75 2.34 6.00 0.06
CA SER A 75 3.27 6.73 0.93
C SER A 75 3.28 6.18 2.35
N THR A 76 4.42 6.31 3.01
CA THR A 76 4.59 6.01 4.44
C THR A 76 5.34 7.18 5.08
N LYS A 77 5.76 7.01 6.31
CA LYS A 77 6.63 8.00 6.97
C LYS A 77 8.00 8.09 6.29
N THR A 78 8.45 6.99 5.69
CA THR A 78 9.78 6.89 5.07
C THR A 78 9.67 6.52 3.59
N ASP A 79 10.16 5.36 3.18
CA ASP A 79 10.12 4.90 1.80
C ASP A 79 8.69 4.57 1.38
N PRO A 80 8.34 4.75 0.09
CA PRO A 80 7.04 4.26 -0.39
C PRO A 80 7.02 2.74 -0.41
N ILE A 81 5.82 2.19 -0.38
CA ILE A 81 5.63 0.75 -0.55
C ILE A 81 4.77 0.51 -1.79
N ILE A 82 4.90 -0.67 -2.38
CA ILE A 82 3.98 -1.09 -3.43
C ILE A 82 3.10 -2.20 -2.88
N LEU A 83 1.78 -2.00 -3.00
CA LEU A 83 0.79 -3.00 -2.63
C LEU A 83 0.64 -3.97 -3.78
N LEU A 84 0.94 -5.25 -3.52
CA LEU A 84 0.96 -6.30 -4.54
C LEU A 84 -0.25 -7.23 -4.47
N GLU A 85 -0.77 -7.47 -3.27
CA GLU A 85 -1.87 -8.41 -3.07
C GLU A 85 -2.73 -7.95 -1.90
N ALA A 86 -4.04 -7.98 -2.09
CA ALA A 86 -4.99 -7.54 -1.09
C ALA A 86 -6.35 -8.18 -1.30
N LYS A 87 -7.22 -8.07 -0.29
CA LYS A 87 -8.58 -8.56 -0.36
C LYS A 87 -9.54 -7.47 0.09
N LEU A 88 -10.31 -6.95 -0.84
CA LEU A 88 -11.36 -5.97 -0.53
C LEU A 88 -12.56 -6.69 0.08
N GLU A 89 -13.17 -6.05 1.06
CA GLU A 89 -14.38 -6.55 1.72
C GLU A 89 -15.42 -7.00 0.70
N GLY A 90 -15.86 -8.24 0.83
CA GLY A 90 -16.87 -8.82 -0.07
C GLY A 90 -16.30 -9.33 -1.40
N LYS A 91 -15.00 -9.27 -1.60
CA LYS A 91 -14.36 -9.70 -2.85
C LYS A 91 -13.33 -10.80 -2.57
N ASN A 92 -12.85 -11.42 -3.63
CA ASN A 92 -11.79 -12.42 -3.54
C ASN A 92 -10.42 -11.75 -3.45
N ILE A 93 -9.43 -12.50 -2.99
CA ILE A 93 -8.03 -12.06 -3.01
C ILE A 93 -7.64 -11.75 -4.45
N SER A 94 -6.99 -10.62 -4.66
CA SER A 94 -6.50 -10.25 -5.97
C SER A 94 -5.09 -9.67 -5.86
N SER A 95 -4.35 -9.73 -6.97
CA SER A 95 -2.97 -9.26 -7.01
C SER A 95 -2.69 -8.53 -8.30
N LYS A 96 -1.72 -7.61 -8.25
CA LYS A 96 -1.18 -6.91 -9.41
C LYS A 96 -2.28 -6.32 -10.31
N LYS A 97 -2.34 -6.74 -11.57
CA LYS A 97 -3.31 -6.23 -12.55
C LYS A 97 -4.76 -6.38 -12.07
N GLN A 98 -5.10 -7.55 -11.52
CA GLN A 98 -6.46 -7.81 -11.05
C GLN A 98 -6.83 -6.93 -9.86
N LEU A 99 -5.87 -6.68 -8.97
CA LEU A 99 -6.08 -5.77 -7.84
C LEU A 99 -6.38 -4.36 -8.34
N ILE A 100 -5.62 -3.88 -9.30
CA ILE A 100 -5.84 -2.56 -9.89
C ILE A 100 -7.22 -2.48 -10.55
N GLN A 101 -7.60 -3.51 -11.30
CA GLN A 101 -8.91 -3.56 -11.94
C GLN A 101 -10.06 -3.58 -10.93
N GLN A 102 -9.86 -4.26 -9.81
CA GLN A 102 -10.87 -4.38 -8.76
C GLN A 102 -11.02 -3.09 -7.97
N LEU A 103 -9.92 -2.47 -7.55
CA LEU A 103 -9.95 -1.27 -6.74
C LEU A 103 -10.15 0.01 -7.54
N LYS A 104 -9.70 0.03 -8.78
CA LYS A 104 -9.71 1.23 -9.64
C LYS A 104 -9.18 2.44 -8.87
N PRO A 105 -7.96 2.35 -8.33
CA PRO A 105 -7.44 3.40 -7.46
C PRO A 105 -7.08 4.66 -8.24
N SER A 106 -7.20 5.79 -7.58
CA SER A 106 -6.80 7.08 -8.15
C SER A 106 -5.65 7.67 -7.33
N VAL A 107 -4.70 8.27 -8.03
CA VAL A 107 -3.63 9.02 -7.37
C VAL A 107 -4.25 10.11 -6.51
N GLY A 108 -3.78 10.23 -5.27
CA GLY A 108 -4.30 11.19 -4.30
C GLY A 108 -5.33 10.62 -3.34
N GLU A 109 -5.95 9.50 -3.65
CA GLU A 109 -6.78 8.81 -2.67
C GLU A 109 -5.91 8.31 -1.52
N TYR A 110 -6.49 8.12 -0.36
CA TYR A 110 -5.71 7.61 0.75
C TYR A 110 -6.42 6.47 1.49
N LEU A 111 -5.59 5.70 2.16
CA LEU A 111 -5.99 4.58 2.98
C LEU A 111 -5.95 5.04 4.44
N SER A 112 -6.96 4.70 5.22
CA SER A 112 -7.02 5.13 6.61
C SER A 112 -7.02 3.93 7.56
N ASP A 113 -6.76 4.24 8.82
CA ASP A 113 -6.75 3.22 9.88
C ASP A 113 -8.12 2.63 10.13
#